data_7bd7cfc6d3ff107d86593f7578dccfe8
#
_entry.id   7bd7cfc6d3ff107d86593f7578dccfe8
#
_cell.length_a   1.000
_cell.length_b   1.000
_cell.length_c   1.000
_cell.angle_alpha   90.00
_cell.angle_beta   90.00
_cell.angle_gamma   90.00
#
_symmetry.space_group_name_H-M   'P 1'
#
loop_
_entity.id
_entity.type
_entity.pdbx_description
1 polymer ?
#
loop_
_entity_poly.entity_id
_entity_poly.type
_entity_poly.pdbx_seq_one_letter_code
_entity_poly.pdbx_strand_id
1 'polypeptide(L)'
;MKEMIVILLSAILTQNFVLSKTLGICPFLGVSKKLDSAVGMSVAVTFVMVLATAVTWPIQIHLLDKYELGYMQTIVFILVIAALVQLVEMVLKKFLPPLYESLGIYLPLITTNCAVLGVAVLNIDEQYTFWQSMVNALGAGLGFLLAMVLFAGVRGRMENMDIPESFKGLPITLIAAFIVSMSFMGFGGVVDGLLK
;
A
#
# COMPACT_ATOMS: atom_id res chain seq x y z
N MET A 1 -10.63 -5.15 -21.49
CA MET A 1 -9.68 -6.12 -20.94
C MET A 1 -8.23 -5.64 -21.03
N LYS A 2 -7.77 -5.12 -22.19
CA LYS A 2 -6.40 -4.60 -22.29
C LYS A 2 -6.10 -3.48 -21.28
N GLU A 3 -6.99 -2.51 -21.14
CA GLU A 3 -6.82 -1.39 -20.18
C GLU A 3 -6.69 -1.86 -18.73
N MET A 4 -7.46 -2.86 -18.30
CA MET A 4 -7.36 -3.40 -16.94
C MET A 4 -6.01 -4.07 -16.66
N ILE A 5 -5.47 -4.79 -17.65
CA ILE A 5 -4.14 -5.42 -17.53
C ILE A 5 -3.06 -4.34 -17.46
N VAL A 6 -3.20 -3.27 -18.24
CA VAL A 6 -2.29 -2.11 -18.22
C VAL A 6 -2.30 -1.43 -16.86
N ILE A 7 -3.49 -1.14 -16.31
CA ILE A 7 -3.64 -0.54 -14.97
C ILE A 7 -3.00 -1.44 -13.92
N LEU A 8 -3.26 -2.75 -13.95
CA LEU A 8 -2.70 -3.71 -13.02
C LEU A 8 -1.16 -3.73 -13.06
N LEU A 9 -0.58 -3.88 -14.26
CA LEU A 9 0.87 -3.92 -14.43
C LEU A 9 1.53 -2.59 -14.08
N SER A 10 0.91 -1.48 -14.46
CA SER A 10 1.39 -0.14 -14.09
C SER A 10 1.38 0.06 -12.58
N ALA A 11 0.32 -0.35 -11.87
CA ALA A 11 0.23 -0.23 -10.42
C ALA A 11 1.27 -1.10 -9.67
N ILE A 12 1.64 -2.26 -10.23
CA ILE A 12 2.63 -3.15 -9.62
C ILE A 12 4.06 -2.64 -9.85
N LEU A 13 4.40 -2.23 -11.08
CA LEU A 13 5.77 -1.94 -11.49
C LEU A 13 6.08 -0.45 -11.52
N THR A 14 5.40 0.32 -12.38
CA THR A 14 5.74 1.72 -12.67
C THR A 14 5.25 2.68 -11.59
N GLN A 15 4.02 2.50 -11.15
CA GLN A 15 3.37 3.35 -10.14
C GLN A 15 3.31 2.65 -8.78
N ASN A 16 4.37 1.92 -8.41
CA ASN A 16 4.43 1.26 -7.12
C ASN A 16 4.30 2.30 -5.99
N PHE A 17 3.27 2.13 -5.15
CA PHE A 17 2.94 3.11 -4.12
C PHE A 17 4.05 3.29 -3.09
N VAL A 18 4.81 2.24 -2.78
CA VAL A 18 5.90 2.30 -1.80
C VAL A 18 7.17 2.88 -2.42
N LEU A 19 7.61 2.33 -3.55
CA LEU A 19 8.93 2.62 -4.12
C LEU A 19 8.93 3.86 -5.01
N SER A 20 7.83 4.14 -5.71
CA SER A 20 7.73 5.29 -6.62
C SER A 20 7.07 6.50 -5.96
N LYS A 21 5.95 6.30 -5.24
CA LYS A 21 5.20 7.39 -4.60
C LYS A 21 5.55 7.60 -3.12
N THR A 22 6.43 6.77 -2.55
CA THR A 22 6.86 6.83 -1.15
C THR A 22 5.71 6.79 -0.13
N LEU A 23 4.60 6.14 -0.49
CA LEU A 23 3.43 5.94 0.37
C LEU A 23 3.50 4.57 1.09
N GLY A 24 3.12 4.54 2.36
CA GLY A 24 3.18 3.30 3.15
C GLY A 24 4.57 2.96 3.71
N ILE A 25 5.41 3.97 3.94
CA ILE A 25 6.76 3.80 4.48
C ILE A 25 6.73 3.27 5.92
N CYS A 26 5.72 3.63 6.73
CA CYS A 26 5.65 3.22 8.13
C CYS A 26 5.66 1.68 8.29
N PRO A 27 4.76 0.91 7.65
CA PRO A 27 4.85 -0.54 7.68
C PRO A 27 6.08 -1.07 6.92
N PHE A 28 6.49 -0.42 5.85
CA PHE A 28 7.66 -0.79 5.06
C PHE A 28 8.95 -0.80 5.91
N LEU A 29 9.20 0.20 6.73
CA LEU A 29 10.35 0.26 7.63
C LEU A 29 10.14 -0.57 8.92
N GLY A 30 8.92 -0.60 9.44
CA GLY A 30 8.61 -1.23 10.73
C GLY A 30 8.57 -2.75 10.68
N VAL A 31 7.97 -3.31 9.64
CA VAL A 31 7.61 -4.74 9.58
C VAL A 31 8.53 -5.56 8.68
N SER A 32 9.39 -4.95 7.88
CA SER A 32 10.26 -5.63 6.90
C SER A 32 11.44 -6.40 7.50
N LYS A 33 11.54 -6.55 8.84
CA LYS A 33 12.61 -7.33 9.49
C LYS A 33 12.47 -8.83 9.28
N LYS A 34 11.22 -9.33 9.26
CA LYS A 34 10.92 -10.76 9.09
C LYS A 34 10.03 -10.94 7.86
N LEU A 35 10.40 -11.88 7.00
CA LEU A 35 9.67 -12.14 5.76
C LEU A 35 8.20 -12.54 6.02
N ASP A 36 7.97 -13.42 7.00
CA ASP A 36 6.61 -13.88 7.34
C ASP A 36 5.71 -12.72 7.78
N SER A 37 6.24 -11.83 8.61
CA SER A 37 5.51 -10.64 9.05
C SER A 37 5.26 -9.65 7.90
N ALA A 38 6.24 -9.51 6.99
CA ALA A 38 6.13 -8.65 5.82
C ALA A 38 5.03 -9.14 4.86
N VAL A 39 4.97 -10.45 4.61
CA VAL A 39 3.94 -11.07 3.76
C VAL A 39 2.57 -10.96 4.41
N GLY A 40 2.44 -11.33 5.68
CA GLY A 40 1.16 -11.24 6.42
C GLY A 40 0.61 -9.82 6.44
N MET A 41 1.46 -8.83 6.72
CA MET A 41 1.10 -7.41 6.68
C MET A 41 0.66 -6.96 5.28
N SER A 42 1.36 -7.38 4.24
CA SER A 42 1.04 -7.00 2.87
C SER A 42 -0.29 -7.56 2.40
N VAL A 43 -0.62 -8.79 2.77
CA VAL A 43 -1.93 -9.40 2.47
C VAL A 43 -3.05 -8.64 3.20
N ALA A 44 -2.86 -8.31 4.47
CA ALA A 44 -3.83 -7.53 5.25
C ALA A 44 -4.04 -6.13 4.66
N VAL A 45 -2.97 -5.43 4.27
CA VAL A 45 -3.04 -4.13 3.63
C VAL A 45 -3.76 -4.21 2.28
N THR A 46 -3.47 -5.22 1.46
CA THR A 46 -4.15 -5.45 0.18
C THR A 46 -5.66 -5.63 0.38
N PHE A 47 -6.05 -6.45 1.34
CA PHE A 47 -7.46 -6.65 1.68
C PHE A 47 -8.14 -5.33 2.08
N VAL A 48 -7.50 -4.56 2.95
CA VAL A 48 -8.02 -3.26 3.38
C VAL A 48 -8.09 -2.26 2.22
N MET A 49 -7.08 -2.23 1.33
CA MET A 49 -7.11 -1.36 0.13
C MET A 49 -8.30 -1.63 -0.77
N VAL A 50 -8.57 -2.91 -1.05
CA VAL A 50 -9.71 -3.33 -1.88
C VAL A 50 -11.03 -2.95 -1.21
N LEU A 51 -11.16 -3.23 0.08
CA LEU A 51 -12.37 -2.93 0.85
C LEU A 51 -12.60 -1.41 0.98
N ALA A 52 -11.54 -0.65 1.25
CA ALA A 52 -11.59 0.81 1.29
C ALA A 52 -12.03 1.40 -0.05
N THR A 53 -11.46 0.95 -1.15
CA THR A 53 -11.83 1.39 -2.51
C THR A 53 -13.29 1.07 -2.82
N ALA A 54 -13.77 -0.13 -2.46
CA ALA A 54 -15.17 -0.55 -2.68
C ALA A 54 -16.18 0.35 -1.97
N VAL A 55 -15.82 0.94 -0.84
CA VAL A 55 -16.70 1.82 -0.06
C VAL A 55 -16.48 3.30 -0.38
N THR A 56 -15.25 3.74 -0.57
CA THR A 56 -14.95 5.16 -0.82
C THR A 56 -15.39 5.62 -2.21
N TRP A 57 -15.30 4.76 -3.22
CA TRP A 57 -15.70 5.09 -4.59
C TRP A 57 -17.20 5.46 -4.70
N PRO A 58 -18.16 4.66 -4.23
CA PRO A 58 -19.57 5.05 -4.26
C PRO A 58 -19.89 6.25 -3.36
N ILE A 59 -19.19 6.42 -2.25
CA ILE A 59 -19.36 7.61 -1.38
C ILE A 59 -18.94 8.87 -2.13
N GLN A 60 -17.85 8.83 -2.87
CA GLN A 60 -17.41 9.97 -3.69
C GLN A 60 -18.50 10.36 -4.67
N ILE A 61 -18.95 9.43 -5.52
CA ILE A 61 -19.85 9.73 -6.64
C ILE A 61 -21.26 10.08 -6.16
N HIS A 62 -21.77 9.42 -5.12
CA HIS A 62 -23.15 9.61 -4.69
C HIS A 62 -23.32 10.71 -3.64
N LEU A 63 -22.28 10.98 -2.86
CA LEU A 63 -22.35 11.96 -1.78
C LEU A 63 -21.54 13.21 -2.10
N LEU A 64 -20.24 13.11 -2.34
CA LEU A 64 -19.37 14.27 -2.47
C LEU A 64 -19.61 15.03 -3.78
N ASP A 65 -19.68 14.33 -4.90
CA ASP A 65 -19.88 14.96 -6.21
C ASP A 65 -21.28 15.56 -6.35
N LYS A 66 -22.29 14.93 -5.73
CA LYS A 66 -23.67 15.43 -5.75
C LYS A 66 -23.85 16.73 -4.96
N TYR A 67 -23.07 16.93 -3.90
CA TYR A 67 -23.15 18.12 -3.03
C TYR A 67 -22.02 19.11 -3.27
N GLU A 68 -21.18 18.91 -4.31
CA GLU A 68 -20.01 19.75 -4.64
C GLU A 68 -19.03 19.93 -3.45
N LEU A 69 -18.93 18.92 -2.60
CA LEU A 69 -18.08 18.90 -1.39
C LEU A 69 -16.67 18.32 -1.65
N GLY A 70 -16.11 18.54 -2.84
CA GLY A 70 -14.79 18.00 -3.21
C GLY A 70 -13.65 18.38 -2.25
N TYR A 71 -13.72 19.54 -1.60
CA TYR A 71 -12.73 19.97 -0.61
C TYR A 71 -12.72 19.11 0.68
N MET A 72 -13.80 18.38 0.97
CA MET A 72 -13.91 17.49 2.13
C MET A 72 -13.54 16.04 1.81
N GLN A 73 -13.18 15.71 0.58
CA GLN A 73 -12.88 14.37 0.10
C GLN A 73 -11.90 13.63 1.02
N THR A 74 -10.75 14.24 1.33
CA THR A 74 -9.70 13.63 2.15
C THR A 74 -10.18 13.33 3.56
N ILE A 75 -10.94 14.25 4.18
CA ILE A 75 -11.45 14.08 5.54
C ILE A 75 -12.44 12.93 5.61
N VAL A 76 -13.37 12.87 4.66
CA VAL A 76 -14.39 11.82 4.56
C VAL A 76 -13.71 10.47 4.34
N PHE A 77 -12.72 10.40 3.45
CA PHE A 77 -11.98 9.16 3.16
C PHE A 77 -11.22 8.65 4.39
N ILE A 78 -10.52 9.52 5.11
CA ILE A 78 -9.82 9.13 6.34
C ILE A 78 -10.81 8.58 7.37
N LEU A 79 -11.96 9.23 7.57
CA LEU A 79 -12.97 8.81 8.52
C LEU A 79 -13.58 7.46 8.14
N VAL A 80 -13.92 7.28 6.87
CA VAL A 80 -14.49 6.02 6.36
C VAL A 80 -13.48 4.88 6.46
N ILE A 81 -12.22 5.10 6.06
CA ILE A 81 -11.16 4.10 6.15
C ILE A 81 -10.91 3.71 7.60
N ALA A 82 -10.83 4.68 8.51
CA ALA A 82 -10.65 4.41 9.94
C ALA A 82 -11.81 3.57 10.51
N ALA A 83 -13.05 3.91 10.19
CA ALA A 83 -14.23 3.16 10.62
C ALA A 83 -14.24 1.72 10.06
N LEU A 84 -13.88 1.54 8.79
CA LEU A 84 -13.78 0.22 8.16
C LEU A 84 -12.70 -0.65 8.80
N VAL A 85 -11.51 -0.10 9.02
CA VAL A 85 -10.41 -0.85 9.64
C VAL A 85 -10.75 -1.23 11.07
N GLN A 86 -11.40 -0.32 11.83
CA GLN A 86 -11.87 -0.62 13.18
C GLN A 86 -12.90 -1.76 13.18
N LEU A 87 -13.81 -1.78 12.21
CA LEU A 87 -14.76 -2.86 12.03
C LEU A 87 -14.06 -4.18 11.71
N VAL A 88 -13.10 -4.17 10.79
CA VAL A 88 -12.28 -5.35 10.44
C VAL A 88 -11.53 -5.86 11.66
N GLU A 89 -10.95 -4.97 12.46
CA GLU A 89 -10.26 -5.33 13.72
C GLU A 89 -11.21 -6.06 14.70
N MET A 90 -12.41 -5.53 14.91
CA MET A 90 -13.41 -6.17 15.79
C MET A 90 -13.80 -7.56 15.27
N VAL A 91 -13.96 -7.72 13.96
CA VAL A 91 -14.29 -8.99 13.32
C VAL A 91 -13.14 -9.99 13.48
N LEU A 92 -11.89 -9.58 13.20
CA LEU A 92 -10.71 -10.43 13.35
C LEU A 92 -10.53 -10.90 14.81
N LYS A 93 -10.69 -9.98 15.76
CA LYS A 93 -10.59 -10.30 17.19
C LYS A 93 -11.61 -11.34 17.64
N LYS A 94 -12.82 -11.32 17.07
CA LYS A 94 -13.90 -12.22 17.42
C LYS A 94 -13.80 -13.58 16.72
N PHE A 95 -13.44 -13.61 15.45
CA PHE A 95 -13.50 -14.82 14.63
C PHE A 95 -12.17 -15.52 14.44
N LEU A 96 -11.05 -14.79 14.48
CA LEU A 96 -9.70 -15.31 14.19
C LEU A 96 -8.67 -14.82 15.23
N PRO A 97 -8.80 -15.24 16.52
CA PRO A 97 -7.88 -14.81 17.58
C PRO A 97 -6.40 -15.05 17.27
N PRO A 98 -5.96 -16.21 16.70
CA PRO A 98 -4.55 -16.46 16.43
C PRO A 98 -3.99 -15.53 15.35
N LEU A 99 -4.81 -15.12 14.37
CA LEU A 99 -4.43 -14.15 13.36
C LEU A 99 -4.36 -12.73 13.96
N TYR A 100 -5.27 -12.42 14.88
CA TYR A 100 -5.26 -11.15 15.60
C TYR A 100 -4.02 -11.00 16.49
N GLU A 101 -3.56 -12.04 17.18
CA GLU A 101 -2.36 -12.00 17.99
C GLU A 101 -1.08 -11.77 17.14
N SER A 102 -1.02 -12.36 15.96
CA SER A 102 0.11 -12.16 15.04
C SER A 102 0.12 -10.80 14.36
N LEU A 103 -1.05 -10.23 14.07
CA LEU A 103 -1.23 -8.94 13.39
C LEU A 103 -1.53 -7.78 14.36
N GLY A 104 -1.91 -8.06 15.60
CA GLY A 104 -2.46 -7.07 16.54
C GLY A 104 -1.57 -5.86 16.81
N ILE A 105 -0.24 -6.05 16.85
CA ILE A 105 0.73 -4.96 17.00
C ILE A 105 0.78 -4.08 15.73
N TYR A 106 0.43 -4.62 14.57
CA TYR A 106 0.52 -3.95 13.27
C TYR A 106 -0.81 -3.32 12.80
N LEU A 107 -1.92 -3.64 13.46
CA LEU A 107 -3.25 -3.10 13.11
C LEU A 107 -3.31 -1.56 13.10
N PRO A 108 -2.75 -0.85 14.09
CA PRO A 108 -2.67 0.61 14.02
C PRO A 108 -1.90 1.12 12.80
N LEU A 109 -0.86 0.39 12.36
CA LEU A 109 -0.09 0.73 11.14
C LEU A 109 -0.89 0.52 9.85
N ILE A 110 -1.91 -0.35 9.87
CA ILE A 110 -2.82 -0.55 8.73
C ILE A 110 -3.84 0.60 8.68
N THR A 111 -4.39 0.98 9.84
CA THR A 111 -5.41 2.05 9.94
C THR A 111 -4.87 3.40 9.48
N THR A 112 -3.63 3.72 9.84
CA THR A 112 -2.96 4.98 9.48
C THR A 112 -2.10 4.86 8.22
N ASN A 113 -2.28 3.81 7.43
CA ASN A 113 -1.46 3.58 6.25
C ASN A 113 -1.80 4.56 5.12
N CYS A 114 -0.87 5.46 4.83
CA CYS A 114 -1.01 6.45 3.77
C CYS A 114 -1.14 5.84 2.37
N ALA A 115 -0.71 4.59 2.14
CA ALA A 115 -0.91 3.93 0.87
C ALA A 115 -2.39 3.59 0.62
N VAL A 116 -3.15 3.21 1.65
CA VAL A 116 -4.59 2.93 1.54
C VAL A 116 -5.35 4.20 1.15
N LEU A 117 -5.07 5.31 1.82
CA LEU A 117 -5.64 6.61 1.48
C LEU A 117 -5.21 7.07 0.08
N GLY A 118 -3.91 6.90 -0.24
CA GLY A 118 -3.35 7.29 -1.52
C GLY A 118 -4.00 6.57 -2.71
N VAL A 119 -4.28 5.27 -2.59
CA VAL A 119 -5.01 4.50 -3.62
C VAL A 119 -6.43 5.02 -3.78
N ALA A 120 -7.15 5.29 -2.68
CA ALA A 120 -8.51 5.79 -2.72
C ALA A 120 -8.60 7.15 -3.40
N VAL A 121 -7.71 8.08 -3.07
CA VAL A 121 -7.65 9.42 -3.68
C VAL A 121 -7.25 9.33 -5.16
N LEU A 122 -6.20 8.56 -5.48
CA LEU A 122 -5.72 8.43 -6.85
C LEU A 122 -6.78 7.85 -7.79
N ASN A 123 -7.58 6.90 -7.33
CA ASN A 123 -8.66 6.32 -8.13
C ASN A 123 -9.69 7.37 -8.56
N ILE A 124 -9.92 8.39 -7.75
CA ILE A 124 -10.83 9.49 -8.07
C ILE A 124 -10.15 10.52 -8.98
N ASP A 125 -8.89 10.88 -8.69
CA ASP A 125 -8.13 11.86 -9.48
C ASP A 125 -7.93 11.39 -10.93
N GLU A 126 -7.70 10.08 -11.13
CA GLU A 126 -7.57 9.44 -12.44
C GLU A 126 -8.94 9.12 -13.09
N GLN A 127 -10.05 9.46 -12.42
CA GLN A 127 -11.42 9.24 -12.89
C GLN A 127 -11.71 7.77 -13.27
N TYR A 128 -11.15 6.82 -12.54
CA TYR A 128 -11.36 5.41 -12.80
C TYR A 128 -12.82 5.00 -12.52
N THR A 129 -13.34 4.13 -13.39
CA THR A 129 -14.61 3.45 -13.12
C THR A 129 -14.47 2.52 -11.92
N PHE A 130 -15.60 2.11 -11.32
CA PHE A 130 -15.58 1.20 -10.16
C PHE A 130 -14.71 -0.04 -10.37
N TRP A 131 -14.83 -0.70 -11.52
CA TRP A 131 -14.04 -1.91 -11.82
C TRP A 131 -12.55 -1.60 -12.02
N GLN A 132 -12.22 -0.50 -12.66
CA GLN A 132 -10.84 -0.06 -12.82
C GLN A 132 -10.21 0.29 -11.46
N SER A 133 -10.96 0.96 -10.59
CA SER A 133 -10.53 1.26 -9.22
C SER A 133 -10.25 0.00 -8.40
N MET A 134 -11.10 -1.03 -8.52
CA MET A 134 -10.90 -2.32 -7.86
C MET A 134 -9.64 -3.02 -8.36
N VAL A 135 -9.42 -3.04 -9.67
CA VAL A 135 -8.20 -3.63 -10.28
C VAL A 135 -6.95 -2.84 -9.88
N ASN A 136 -7.04 -1.50 -9.84
CA ASN A 136 -5.93 -0.66 -9.38
C ASN A 136 -5.61 -0.90 -7.89
N ALA A 137 -6.61 -1.05 -7.04
CA ALA A 137 -6.41 -1.36 -5.61
C ALA A 137 -5.74 -2.74 -5.41
N LEU A 138 -6.15 -3.76 -6.18
CA LEU A 138 -5.48 -5.05 -6.19
C LEU A 138 -4.03 -4.94 -6.68
N GLY A 139 -3.80 -4.22 -7.78
CA GLY A 139 -2.47 -3.97 -8.32
C GLY A 139 -1.56 -3.25 -7.34
N ALA A 140 -2.08 -2.21 -6.67
CA ALA A 140 -1.37 -1.47 -5.63
C ALA A 140 -0.99 -2.35 -4.44
N GLY A 141 -1.90 -3.24 -4.01
CA GLY A 141 -1.65 -4.21 -2.94
C GLY A 141 -0.58 -5.24 -3.33
N LEU A 142 -0.62 -5.76 -4.55
CA LEU A 142 0.43 -6.66 -5.07
C LEU A 142 1.77 -5.95 -5.22
N GLY A 143 1.77 -4.70 -5.67
CA GLY A 143 2.96 -3.84 -5.71
C GLY A 143 3.54 -3.58 -4.32
N PHE A 144 2.68 -3.38 -3.33
CA PHE A 144 3.08 -3.25 -1.92
C PHE A 144 3.74 -4.54 -1.42
N LEU A 145 3.13 -5.70 -1.68
CA LEU A 145 3.68 -7.00 -1.32
C LEU A 145 5.05 -7.23 -1.98
N LEU A 146 5.18 -6.93 -3.27
CA LEU A 146 6.45 -7.04 -4.00
C LEU A 146 7.54 -6.19 -3.36
N ALA A 147 7.25 -4.92 -3.08
CA ALA A 147 8.17 -3.99 -2.43
C ALA A 147 8.61 -4.49 -1.05
N MET A 148 7.66 -4.98 -0.24
CA MET A 148 7.92 -5.50 1.10
C MET A 148 8.82 -6.74 1.08
N VAL A 149 8.54 -7.70 0.17
CA VAL A 149 9.34 -8.93 0.04
C VAL A 149 10.75 -8.63 -0.44
N LEU A 150 10.90 -7.79 -1.47
CA LEU A 150 12.21 -7.37 -1.96
C LEU A 150 13.03 -6.67 -0.86
N PHE A 151 12.41 -5.77 -0.15
CA PHE A 151 13.09 -5.02 0.90
C PHE A 151 13.42 -5.88 2.13
N ALA A 152 12.56 -6.82 2.50
CA ALA A 152 12.86 -7.81 3.54
C ALA A 152 14.07 -8.67 3.18
N GLY A 153 14.19 -9.06 1.90
CA GLY A 153 15.37 -9.76 1.39
C GLY A 153 16.67 -8.96 1.50
N VAL A 154 16.64 -7.68 1.10
CA VAL A 154 17.77 -6.75 1.24
C VAL A 154 18.15 -6.58 2.71
N ARG A 155 17.16 -6.36 3.57
CA ARG A 155 17.39 -6.15 5.00
C ARG A 155 17.96 -7.36 5.70
N GLY A 156 17.50 -8.57 5.36
CA GLY A 156 18.07 -9.82 5.90
C GLY A 156 19.53 -10.03 5.53
N ARG A 157 19.98 -9.52 4.37
CA ARG A 157 21.40 -9.51 3.99
C ARG A 157 22.21 -8.49 4.77
N MET A 158 21.62 -7.32 5.04
CA MET A 158 22.29 -6.22 5.75
C MET A 158 22.56 -6.54 7.23
N GLU A 159 21.72 -7.35 7.88
CA GLU A 159 21.93 -7.75 9.29
C GLU A 159 23.24 -8.50 9.52
N ASN A 160 23.78 -9.17 8.49
CA ASN A 160 25.04 -9.93 8.57
C ASN A 160 26.26 -9.14 8.07
N MET A 161 26.11 -7.86 7.74
CA MET A 161 27.20 -7.00 7.28
C MET A 161 27.84 -6.23 8.43
N ASP A 162 29.16 -6.01 8.31
CA ASP A 162 29.90 -5.15 9.26
C ASP A 162 29.65 -3.67 8.91
N ILE A 163 28.69 -3.08 9.63
CA ILE A 163 28.25 -1.71 9.41
C ILE A 163 28.82 -0.83 10.52
N PRO A 164 29.43 0.33 10.17
CA PRO A 164 29.89 1.30 11.17
C PRO A 164 28.77 1.68 12.15
N GLU A 165 29.10 1.85 13.42
CA GLU A 165 28.10 2.09 14.47
C GLU A 165 27.22 3.33 14.22
N SER A 166 27.78 4.35 13.58
CA SER A 166 27.06 5.57 13.21
C SER A 166 25.91 5.35 12.20
N PHE A 167 25.96 4.27 11.43
CA PHE A 167 24.95 3.94 10.41
C PHE A 167 24.04 2.80 10.81
N LYS A 168 24.33 2.10 11.92
CA LYS A 168 23.47 0.99 12.38
C LYS A 168 22.04 1.42 12.66
N GLY A 169 21.08 0.61 12.26
CA GLY A 169 19.65 0.80 12.52
C GLY A 169 18.89 1.52 11.42
N LEU A 170 18.21 2.62 11.74
CA LEU A 170 17.38 3.38 10.81
C LEU A 170 18.16 4.01 9.64
N PRO A 171 19.35 4.62 9.84
CA PRO A 171 20.03 5.30 8.74
C PRO A 171 20.36 4.38 7.58
N ILE A 172 20.95 3.20 7.84
CA ILE A 172 21.29 2.25 6.79
C ILE A 172 20.04 1.68 6.09
N THR A 173 18.96 1.51 6.86
CA THR A 173 17.69 1.04 6.31
C THR A 173 17.10 2.04 5.32
N LEU A 174 17.19 3.34 5.61
CA LEU A 174 16.75 4.42 4.71
C LEU A 174 17.62 4.50 3.45
N ILE A 175 18.94 4.36 3.59
CA ILE A 175 19.86 4.34 2.44
C ILE A 175 19.53 3.15 1.53
N ALA A 176 19.32 1.96 2.09
CA ALA A 176 18.93 0.79 1.33
C ALA A 176 17.58 0.98 0.64
N ALA A 177 16.59 1.54 1.33
CA ALA A 177 15.29 1.86 0.75
C ALA A 177 15.41 2.84 -0.42
N PHE A 178 16.26 3.86 -0.30
CA PHE A 178 16.54 4.81 -1.37
C PHE A 178 17.16 4.14 -2.60
N ILE A 179 18.16 3.28 -2.42
CA ILE A 179 18.82 2.55 -3.52
C ILE A 179 17.81 1.64 -4.23
N VAL A 180 16.99 0.91 -3.48
CA VAL A 180 15.94 0.05 -4.06
C VAL A 180 14.91 0.87 -4.82
N SER A 181 14.47 2.02 -4.28
CA SER A 181 13.54 2.93 -4.96
C SER A 181 14.12 3.48 -6.26
N MET A 182 15.38 3.92 -6.26
CA MET A 182 16.05 4.39 -7.48
C MET A 182 16.15 3.27 -8.54
N SER A 183 16.44 2.05 -8.13
CA SER A 183 16.49 0.89 -9.05
C SER A 183 15.12 0.62 -9.67
N PHE A 184 14.04 0.82 -8.89
CA PHE A 184 12.66 0.65 -9.38
C PHE A 184 12.21 1.75 -10.34
N MET A 185 12.73 2.96 -10.22
CA MET A 185 12.44 4.05 -11.17
C MET A 185 12.91 3.72 -12.60
N GLY A 186 13.93 2.85 -12.75
CA GLY A 186 14.38 2.35 -14.04
C GLY A 186 13.32 1.56 -14.82
N PHE A 187 12.32 0.99 -14.13
CA PHE A 187 11.19 0.30 -14.77
C PHE A 187 10.13 1.25 -15.35
N GLY A 188 10.21 2.55 -15.03
CA GLY A 188 9.22 3.54 -15.46
C GLY A 188 9.04 3.63 -17.00
N GLY A 189 10.09 3.36 -17.77
CA GLY A 189 10.01 3.37 -19.25
C GLY A 189 9.63 2.03 -19.87
N VAL A 190 9.66 0.93 -19.12
CA VAL A 190 9.44 -0.43 -19.66
C VAL A 190 7.97 -0.66 -20.02
N VAL A 191 7.06 -0.21 -19.16
CA VAL A 191 5.62 -0.38 -19.37
C VAL A 191 5.16 0.50 -20.54
N ASP A 192 5.65 1.73 -20.64
CA ASP A 192 5.34 2.64 -21.76
C ASP A 192 5.92 2.13 -23.09
N GLY A 193 7.07 1.45 -23.06
CA GLY A 193 7.68 0.83 -24.23
C GLY A 193 7.04 -0.47 -24.69
N LEU A 194 6.40 -1.23 -23.77
CA LEU A 194 5.76 -2.52 -24.06
C LEU A 194 4.32 -2.35 -24.59
N LEU A 195 3.71 -1.19 -24.33
CA LEU A 195 2.30 -0.87 -24.66
C LEU A 195 2.14 0.00 -25.91
N LYS A 196 3.23 0.49 -26.48
CA LYS A 196 3.29 1.13 -27.78
C LYS A 196 3.47 0.08 -28.89
#